data_dfc9335df0de472fef3091e5a8ee98d0
#
_entry.id   dfc9335df0de472fef3091e5a8ee98d0
#
_cell.length_a   1.000
_cell.length_b   1.000
_cell.length_c   1.000
_cell.angle_alpha   90.00
_cell.angle_beta   90.00
_cell.angle_gamma   90.00
#
_symmetry.space_group_name_H-M   'P 1'
#
loop_
_entity.id
_entity.type
_entity.pdbx_description
1 polymer ?
#
loop_
_entity_poly.entity_id
_entity_poly.type
_entity_poly.pdbx_seq_one_letter_code
_entity_poly.pdbx_strand_id
1 'polypeptide(L)'
;MGSVYFCSMMIGALTIRIPPDGWQPSGWQAKQQSNGMISESHVHIDQAMKTPQFYLLWMVLCCNVTAGIGVLGQASVMIQEMFKGSVTPAAAAGFVGLLSLFNMAGRFFWSTCSDYLGRKPTYMTFFAVGAVLYALLPSVGVAGNKFGFVALYAVIMSMYGGGFATIPAYLADIFGTRYVGGIHGRLLTAWATAGVLGPVLVNYLREYEIQQGVAKADAYTMVLYIMAGILVLGFVMNSLVKPVHERHHLKQAAFDELDGIFPAGKYGATND
;
A
#
# COMPACT_ATOMS: atom_id res chain seq x y z
N MET A 1 -9.48 -11.51 20.94
CA MET A 1 -8.91 -10.48 20.01
C MET A 1 -9.82 -9.26 19.87
N GLY A 2 -11.13 -9.38 19.56
CA GLY A 2 -12.03 -8.23 19.39
C GLY A 2 -12.06 -7.26 20.56
N SER A 3 -12.09 -7.76 21.79
CA SER A 3 -12.08 -6.93 23.01
C SER A 3 -10.79 -6.10 23.15
N VAL A 4 -9.65 -6.68 22.79
CA VAL A 4 -8.35 -5.96 22.82
C VAL A 4 -8.35 -4.82 21.80
N TYR A 5 -8.82 -5.07 20.57
CA TYR A 5 -8.95 -4.03 19.56
C TYR A 5 -9.91 -2.92 19.99
N PHE A 6 -11.07 -3.30 20.53
CA PHE A 6 -12.06 -2.33 21.03
C PHE A 6 -11.47 -1.42 22.11
N CYS A 7 -10.85 -2.00 23.14
CA CYS A 7 -10.22 -1.21 24.21
C CYS A 7 -9.11 -0.29 23.68
N SER A 8 -8.23 -0.80 22.81
CA SER A 8 -7.14 -0.01 22.25
C SER A 8 -7.66 1.16 21.39
N MET A 9 -8.68 0.91 20.57
CA MET A 9 -9.31 1.96 19.75
C MET A 9 -10.03 3.00 20.62
N MET A 10 -10.71 2.57 21.69
CA MET A 10 -11.37 3.50 22.63
C MET A 10 -10.36 4.37 23.38
N ILE A 11 -9.22 3.80 23.82
CA ILE A 11 -8.13 4.58 24.43
C ILE A 11 -7.64 5.62 23.43
N GLY A 12 -7.36 5.22 22.18
CA GLY A 12 -6.94 6.15 21.14
C GLY A 12 -7.96 7.27 20.89
N ALA A 13 -9.25 6.94 20.78
CA ALA A 13 -10.32 7.90 20.54
C ALA A 13 -10.49 8.92 21.68
N LEU A 14 -10.26 8.48 22.92
CA LEU A 14 -10.39 9.34 24.12
C LEU A 14 -9.13 10.18 24.39
N THR A 15 -7.95 9.75 23.94
CA THR A 15 -6.68 10.41 24.26
C THR A 15 -6.17 11.32 23.14
N ILE A 16 -6.44 10.97 21.87
CA ILE A 16 -5.98 11.76 20.72
C ILE A 16 -6.81 13.05 20.65
N ARG A 17 -6.12 14.19 20.62
CA ARG A 17 -6.71 15.52 20.47
C ARG A 17 -6.14 16.20 19.23
N ILE A 18 -6.98 17.04 18.61
CA ILE A 18 -6.54 17.91 17.52
C ILE A 18 -5.69 19.04 18.18
N PRO A 19 -4.48 19.28 17.67
CA PRO A 19 -3.67 20.40 18.16
C PRO A 19 -4.41 21.74 17.99
N PRO A 20 -4.19 22.74 18.87
CA PRO A 20 -4.71 24.09 18.68
C PRO A 20 -4.24 24.70 17.36
N ASP A 21 -5.03 25.66 16.84
CA ASP A 21 -4.68 26.38 15.62
C ASP A 21 -3.31 27.07 15.78
N GLY A 22 -2.46 26.93 14.76
CA GLY A 22 -1.11 27.50 14.77
C GLY A 22 -0.09 26.73 15.61
N TRP A 23 -0.46 25.61 16.24
CA TRP A 23 0.49 24.80 16.99
C TRP A 23 1.55 24.19 16.09
N GLN A 24 2.80 24.31 16.49
CA GLN A 24 3.95 23.68 15.84
C GLN A 24 4.86 23.05 16.89
N PRO A 25 5.49 21.90 16.61
CA PRO A 25 6.48 21.32 17.51
C PRO A 25 7.64 22.30 17.74
N SER A 26 8.17 22.33 18.95
CA SER A 26 9.33 23.19 19.27
C SER A 26 10.52 22.83 18.36
N GLY A 27 11.07 23.84 17.70
CA GLY A 27 12.20 23.67 16.76
C GLY A 27 11.82 23.13 15.38
N TRP A 28 10.53 22.95 15.09
CA TRP A 28 10.09 22.54 13.76
C TRP A 28 10.23 23.71 12.78
N GLN A 29 10.91 23.46 11.67
CA GLN A 29 10.94 24.35 10.52
C GLN A 29 10.35 23.61 9.33
N ALA A 30 9.42 24.23 8.63
CA ALA A 30 8.88 23.68 7.40
C ALA A 30 10.04 23.48 6.42
N LYS A 31 10.40 22.22 6.14
CA LYS A 31 11.31 21.92 5.04
C LYS A 31 10.63 22.39 3.76
N GLN A 32 11.20 23.40 3.12
CA GLN A 32 10.87 23.68 1.72
C GLN A 32 11.38 22.50 0.89
N GLN A 33 10.54 21.48 0.75
CA GLN A 33 10.79 20.42 -0.20
C GLN A 33 10.40 20.94 -1.58
N SER A 34 11.39 21.36 -2.35
CA SER A 34 11.25 21.76 -3.75
C SER A 34 11.04 20.59 -4.72
N ASN A 35 10.35 19.55 -4.27
CA ASN A 35 9.92 18.48 -5.16
C ASN A 35 8.70 18.95 -5.94
N GLY A 36 8.82 19.17 -7.24
CA GLY A 36 7.74 19.61 -8.12
C GLY A 36 6.52 18.66 -8.19
N MET A 37 6.47 17.64 -7.35
CA MET A 37 5.34 16.74 -7.15
C MET A 37 4.46 17.12 -5.95
N ILE A 38 4.94 18.01 -5.07
CA ILE A 38 4.20 18.43 -3.86
C ILE A 38 3.31 19.61 -4.23
N SER A 39 2.00 19.44 -4.09
CA SER A 39 1.03 20.50 -4.32
C SER A 39 0.97 21.43 -3.11
N GLU A 40 1.19 22.72 -3.34
CA GLU A 40 0.94 23.78 -2.35
C GLU A 40 -0.55 24.13 -2.24
N SER A 41 -1.36 23.63 -3.16
CA SER A 41 -2.80 23.90 -3.24
C SER A 41 -3.60 22.66 -2.90
N HIS A 42 -4.88 22.86 -2.57
CA HIS A 42 -5.80 21.77 -2.24
C HIS A 42 -6.75 21.47 -3.40
N VAL A 43 -7.05 20.19 -3.59
CA VAL A 43 -8.02 19.71 -4.58
C VAL A 43 -9.25 19.17 -3.86
N HIS A 44 -10.44 19.64 -4.22
CA HIS A 44 -11.69 19.12 -3.66
C HIS A 44 -11.90 17.65 -4.04
N ILE A 45 -12.55 16.88 -3.17
CA ILE A 45 -12.77 15.43 -3.35
C ILE A 45 -13.37 15.10 -4.73
N ASP A 46 -14.40 15.83 -5.15
CA ASP A 46 -15.11 15.56 -6.42
C ASP A 46 -14.29 15.99 -7.65
N GLN A 47 -13.39 16.96 -7.48
CA GLN A 47 -12.45 17.34 -8.53
C GLN A 47 -11.31 16.33 -8.65
N ALA A 48 -10.82 15.78 -7.54
CA ALA A 48 -9.79 14.74 -7.55
C ALA A 48 -10.20 13.53 -8.40
N MET A 49 -11.48 13.10 -8.28
CA MET A 49 -12.01 11.99 -9.08
C MET A 49 -12.15 12.30 -10.58
N LYS A 50 -12.08 13.56 -10.99
CA LYS A 50 -12.08 13.95 -12.42
C LYS A 50 -10.66 14.01 -13.00
N THR A 51 -9.65 13.73 -12.20
CA THR A 51 -8.24 13.78 -12.62
C THR A 51 -7.72 12.40 -13.00
N PRO A 52 -6.87 12.29 -14.03
CA PRO A 52 -6.21 11.03 -14.36
C PRO A 52 -5.31 10.54 -13.23
N GLN A 53 -4.77 11.43 -12.40
CA GLN A 53 -3.92 11.11 -11.26
C GLN A 53 -4.63 10.21 -10.26
N PHE A 54 -5.92 10.44 -9.98
CA PHE A 54 -6.70 9.60 -9.09
C PHE A 54 -6.76 8.15 -9.60
N TYR A 55 -7.06 7.95 -10.87
CA TYR A 55 -7.16 6.62 -11.47
C TYR A 55 -5.80 5.93 -11.61
N LEU A 56 -4.74 6.69 -11.91
CA LEU A 56 -3.38 6.16 -11.92
C LEU A 56 -2.97 5.67 -10.53
N LEU A 57 -3.22 6.45 -9.47
CA LEU A 57 -2.94 6.04 -8.09
C LEU A 57 -3.85 4.89 -7.63
N TRP A 58 -5.09 4.85 -8.11
CA TRP A 58 -5.99 3.72 -7.90
C TRP A 58 -5.41 2.42 -8.49
N MET A 59 -4.92 2.47 -9.73
CA MET A 59 -4.25 1.33 -10.38
C MET A 59 -2.94 0.97 -9.67
N VAL A 60 -2.15 1.96 -9.28
CA VAL A 60 -0.91 1.77 -8.49
C VAL A 60 -1.20 0.98 -7.21
N LEU A 61 -2.21 1.41 -6.44
CA LEU A 61 -2.62 0.73 -5.22
C LEU A 61 -3.18 -0.67 -5.53
N CYS A 62 -4.06 -0.79 -6.53
CA CYS A 62 -4.66 -2.06 -6.93
C CYS A 62 -3.60 -3.10 -7.32
N CYS A 63 -2.62 -2.75 -8.16
CA CYS A 63 -1.56 -3.64 -8.58
C CYS A 63 -0.68 -4.08 -7.40
N ASN A 64 -0.28 -3.13 -6.54
CA ASN A 64 0.54 -3.43 -5.36
C ASN A 64 -0.18 -4.39 -4.39
N VAL A 65 -1.45 -4.12 -4.11
CA VAL A 65 -2.24 -4.92 -3.17
C VAL A 65 -2.60 -6.29 -3.76
N THR A 66 -2.95 -6.37 -5.05
CA THR A 66 -3.27 -7.64 -5.73
C THR A 66 -2.09 -8.62 -5.63
N ALA A 67 -0.87 -8.15 -5.94
CA ALA A 67 0.32 -8.97 -5.84
C ALA A 67 0.61 -9.42 -4.40
N GLY A 68 0.44 -8.51 -3.42
CA GLY A 68 0.71 -8.81 -2.01
C GLY A 68 -0.32 -9.75 -1.37
N ILE A 69 -1.60 -9.38 -1.41
CA ILE A 69 -2.67 -10.12 -0.70
C ILE A 69 -2.99 -11.45 -1.36
N GLY A 70 -2.89 -11.53 -2.69
CA GLY A 70 -3.14 -12.77 -3.43
C GLY A 70 -2.20 -13.88 -2.98
N VAL A 71 -0.93 -13.58 -2.88
CA VAL A 71 0.08 -14.57 -2.48
C VAL A 71 0.10 -14.79 -0.97
N LEU A 72 -0.12 -13.75 -0.16
CA LEU A 72 -0.17 -13.89 1.30
C LEU A 72 -1.27 -14.88 1.75
N GLY A 73 -2.43 -14.84 1.10
CA GLY A 73 -3.55 -15.74 1.40
C GLY A 73 -3.22 -17.22 1.17
N GLN A 74 -2.27 -17.52 0.28
CA GLN A 74 -1.85 -18.89 -0.05
C GLN A 74 -0.46 -19.25 0.50
N ALA A 75 0.21 -18.35 1.21
CA ALA A 75 1.60 -18.51 1.62
C ALA A 75 1.88 -19.81 2.39
N SER A 76 0.98 -20.18 3.32
CA SER A 76 1.11 -21.42 4.11
C SER A 76 1.00 -22.68 3.25
N VAL A 77 0.03 -22.72 2.34
CA VAL A 77 -0.19 -23.86 1.43
C VAL A 77 0.95 -23.94 0.42
N MET A 78 1.31 -22.80 -0.16
CA MET A 78 2.37 -22.69 -1.16
C MET A 78 3.72 -23.23 -0.65
N ILE A 79 4.19 -22.80 0.53
CA ILE A 79 5.47 -23.27 1.06
C ILE A 79 5.46 -24.77 1.37
N GLN A 80 4.32 -25.32 1.80
CA GLN A 80 4.17 -26.76 2.04
C GLN A 80 4.15 -27.58 0.75
N GLU A 81 3.50 -27.09 -0.31
CA GLU A 81 3.41 -27.75 -1.59
C GLU A 81 4.72 -27.68 -2.38
N MET A 82 5.37 -26.51 -2.40
CA MET A 82 6.66 -26.31 -3.09
C MET A 82 7.81 -27.07 -2.42
N PHE A 83 7.80 -27.18 -1.08
CA PHE A 83 8.85 -27.89 -0.32
C PHE A 83 8.32 -29.15 0.37
N LYS A 84 7.54 -29.94 -0.37
CA LYS A 84 6.85 -31.15 0.10
C LYS A 84 7.78 -32.08 0.88
N GLY A 85 7.29 -32.52 2.05
CA GLY A 85 8.01 -33.44 2.94
C GLY A 85 9.10 -32.78 3.80
N SER A 86 9.37 -31.51 3.61
CA SER A 86 10.45 -30.78 4.31
C SER A 86 9.97 -29.54 5.10
N VAL A 87 8.69 -29.20 5.01
CA VAL A 87 8.05 -28.11 5.76
C VAL A 87 6.85 -28.68 6.50
N THR A 88 6.88 -28.60 7.83
CA THR A 88 5.75 -29.01 8.68
C THR A 88 4.66 -27.94 8.68
N PRO A 89 3.40 -28.28 9.01
CA PRO A 89 2.34 -27.26 9.18
C PRO A 89 2.68 -26.17 10.20
N ALA A 90 3.38 -26.53 11.29
CA ALA A 90 3.84 -25.56 12.28
C ALA A 90 4.88 -24.60 11.71
N ALA A 91 5.84 -25.09 10.90
CA ALA A 91 6.80 -24.24 10.20
C ALA A 91 6.14 -23.31 9.17
N ALA A 92 5.12 -23.81 8.45
CA ALA A 92 4.35 -22.99 7.52
C ALA A 92 3.54 -21.89 8.23
N ALA A 93 2.97 -22.17 9.39
CA ALA A 93 2.34 -21.15 10.24
C ALA A 93 3.35 -20.10 10.74
N GLY A 94 4.53 -20.55 11.16
CA GLY A 94 5.66 -19.68 11.52
C GLY A 94 6.08 -18.77 10.36
N PHE A 95 6.12 -19.30 9.14
CA PHE A 95 6.39 -18.53 7.92
C PHE A 95 5.39 -17.40 7.73
N VAL A 96 4.09 -17.65 7.84
CA VAL A 96 3.06 -16.60 7.75
C VAL A 96 3.21 -15.55 8.84
N GLY A 97 3.56 -15.98 10.07
CA GLY A 97 3.88 -15.07 11.17
C GLY A 97 5.07 -14.16 10.84
N LEU A 98 6.14 -14.73 10.27
CA LEU A 98 7.31 -13.98 9.82
C LEU A 98 6.94 -12.96 8.73
N LEU A 99 6.16 -13.36 7.73
CA LEU A 99 5.69 -12.46 6.68
C LEU A 99 4.88 -11.28 7.25
N SER A 100 4.04 -11.53 8.24
CA SER A 100 3.27 -10.49 8.93
C SER A 100 4.17 -9.52 9.69
N LEU A 101 5.25 -10.04 10.31
CA LEU A 101 6.25 -9.21 10.99
C LEU A 101 6.99 -8.30 10.00
N PHE A 102 7.42 -8.83 8.84
CA PHE A 102 8.05 -8.03 7.80
C PHE A 102 7.09 -7.01 7.17
N ASN A 103 5.81 -7.35 7.02
CA ASN A 103 4.78 -6.41 6.59
C ASN A 103 4.65 -5.23 7.56
N MET A 104 4.62 -5.52 8.86
CA MET A 104 4.57 -4.49 9.90
C MET A 104 5.85 -3.62 9.92
N ALA A 105 7.01 -4.25 9.95
CA ALA A 105 8.30 -3.55 9.95
C ALA A 105 8.48 -2.70 8.69
N GLY A 106 8.03 -3.20 7.54
CA GLY A 106 8.06 -2.50 6.26
C GLY A 106 7.28 -1.19 6.29
N ARG A 107 6.19 -1.10 7.04
CA ARG A 107 5.43 0.15 7.18
C ARG A 107 6.28 1.27 7.77
N PHE A 108 7.03 0.98 8.82
CA PHE A 108 7.93 1.96 9.44
C PHE A 108 9.12 2.29 8.55
N PHE A 109 9.81 1.26 8.09
CA PHE A 109 11.02 1.42 7.27
C PHE A 109 10.74 2.21 5.98
N TRP A 110 9.79 1.77 5.18
CA TRP A 110 9.51 2.38 3.88
C TRP A 110 8.81 3.74 3.98
N SER A 111 7.99 3.99 5.02
CA SER A 111 7.45 5.34 5.26
C SER A 111 8.58 6.32 5.48
N THR A 112 9.53 5.98 6.38
CA THR A 112 10.70 6.82 6.63
C THR A 112 11.53 7.00 5.35
N CYS A 113 11.85 5.92 4.63
CA CYS A 113 12.57 6.01 3.37
C CYS A 113 11.87 6.92 2.36
N SER A 114 10.54 6.85 2.27
CA SER A 114 9.76 7.65 1.32
C SER A 114 9.77 9.15 1.63
N ASP A 115 10.03 9.54 2.89
CA ASP A 115 10.19 10.95 3.27
C ASP A 115 11.50 11.56 2.71
N TYR A 116 12.50 10.72 2.47
CA TYR A 116 13.78 11.14 1.88
C TYR A 116 13.84 10.97 0.37
N LEU A 117 13.37 9.83 -0.13
CA LEU A 117 13.40 9.50 -1.56
C LEU A 117 12.29 10.19 -2.36
N GLY A 118 11.18 10.51 -1.69
CA GLY A 118 9.92 10.91 -2.32
C GLY A 118 8.99 9.71 -2.59
N ARG A 119 7.69 9.97 -2.67
CA ARG A 119 6.66 8.90 -2.77
C ARG A 119 6.73 8.16 -4.09
N LYS A 120 6.82 8.90 -5.20
CA LYS A 120 6.87 8.32 -6.55
C LYS A 120 8.08 7.40 -6.75
N PRO A 121 9.34 7.78 -6.44
CA PRO A 121 10.49 6.88 -6.53
C PRO A 121 10.37 5.65 -5.61
N THR A 122 9.81 5.81 -4.42
CA THR A 122 9.59 4.69 -3.49
C THR A 122 8.66 3.64 -4.10
N TYR A 123 7.54 4.04 -4.70
CA TYR A 123 6.66 3.12 -5.42
C TYR A 123 7.32 2.51 -6.67
N MET A 124 8.16 3.28 -7.39
CA MET A 124 8.96 2.71 -8.49
C MET A 124 9.85 1.57 -8.00
N THR A 125 10.46 1.74 -6.82
CA THR A 125 11.28 0.69 -6.17
C THR A 125 10.42 -0.52 -5.81
N PHE A 126 9.24 -0.34 -5.21
CA PHE A 126 8.34 -1.45 -4.89
C PHE A 126 7.98 -2.28 -6.11
N PHE A 127 7.66 -1.63 -7.20
CA PHE A 127 7.27 -2.30 -8.43
C PHE A 127 8.44 -2.97 -9.14
N ALA A 128 9.57 -2.27 -9.31
CA ALA A 128 10.73 -2.81 -10.02
C ALA A 128 11.35 -3.98 -9.25
N VAL A 129 11.68 -3.78 -7.98
CA VAL A 129 12.28 -4.82 -7.14
C VAL A 129 11.28 -5.95 -6.92
N GLY A 130 10.01 -5.64 -6.62
CA GLY A 130 8.96 -6.64 -6.44
C GLY A 130 8.78 -7.54 -7.67
N ALA A 131 8.74 -6.98 -8.88
CA ALA A 131 8.63 -7.75 -10.12
C ALA A 131 9.80 -8.73 -10.29
N VAL A 132 11.03 -8.27 -10.03
CA VAL A 132 12.23 -9.13 -10.08
C VAL A 132 12.14 -10.24 -9.03
N LEU A 133 11.78 -9.92 -7.80
CA LEU A 133 11.69 -10.91 -6.72
C LEU A 133 10.62 -11.96 -7.01
N TYR A 134 9.44 -11.56 -7.51
CA TYR A 134 8.40 -12.51 -7.93
C TYR A 134 8.85 -13.40 -9.08
N ALA A 135 9.60 -12.86 -10.04
CA ALA A 135 10.13 -13.64 -11.16
C ALA A 135 11.23 -14.63 -10.73
N LEU A 136 11.97 -14.35 -9.65
CA LEU A 136 13.00 -15.23 -9.10
C LEU A 136 12.44 -16.36 -8.22
N LEU A 137 11.30 -16.16 -7.58
CA LEU A 137 10.71 -17.13 -6.65
C LEU A 137 10.55 -18.55 -7.21
N PRO A 138 10.06 -18.76 -8.46
CA PRO A 138 9.94 -20.11 -9.04
C PRO A 138 11.29 -20.83 -9.10
N SER A 139 12.34 -20.14 -9.56
CA SER A 139 13.69 -20.71 -9.69
C SER A 139 14.26 -21.09 -8.33
N VAL A 140 14.04 -20.27 -7.31
CA VAL A 140 14.48 -20.54 -5.93
C VAL A 140 13.70 -21.71 -5.33
N GLY A 141 12.41 -21.85 -5.65
CA GLY A 141 11.57 -22.98 -5.27
C GLY A 141 12.05 -24.29 -5.88
N VAL A 142 12.28 -24.32 -7.19
CA VAL A 142 12.82 -25.49 -7.93
C VAL A 142 14.20 -25.89 -7.41
N ALA A 143 15.06 -24.93 -7.06
CA ALA A 143 16.37 -25.21 -6.47
C ALA A 143 16.29 -25.76 -5.02
N GLY A 144 15.09 -25.88 -4.43
CA GLY A 144 14.90 -26.37 -3.07
C GLY A 144 15.44 -25.43 -1.97
N ASN A 145 15.78 -24.17 -2.31
CA ASN A 145 16.37 -23.22 -1.38
C ASN A 145 15.29 -22.51 -0.56
N LYS A 146 14.89 -23.13 0.56
CA LYS A 146 13.88 -22.60 1.48
C LYS A 146 14.26 -21.26 2.08
N PHE A 147 15.51 -21.10 2.48
CA PHE A 147 15.97 -19.84 3.06
C PHE A 147 15.87 -18.69 2.06
N GLY A 148 16.34 -18.90 0.84
CA GLY A 148 16.19 -17.91 -0.24
C GLY A 148 14.73 -17.57 -0.51
N PHE A 149 13.86 -18.58 -0.58
CA PHE A 149 12.43 -18.39 -0.77
C PHE A 149 11.79 -17.52 0.33
N VAL A 150 12.06 -17.84 1.60
CA VAL A 150 11.57 -17.08 2.75
C VAL A 150 12.11 -15.64 2.74
N ALA A 151 13.40 -15.47 2.43
CA ALA A 151 14.03 -14.15 2.37
C ALA A 151 13.42 -13.26 1.29
N LEU A 152 13.22 -13.80 0.06
CA LEU A 152 12.56 -13.05 -1.02
C LEU A 152 11.14 -12.65 -0.64
N TYR A 153 10.37 -13.56 -0.05
CA TYR A 153 9.02 -13.25 0.42
C TYR A 153 9.00 -12.21 1.54
N ALA A 154 9.92 -12.25 2.46
CA ALA A 154 10.05 -11.28 3.53
C ALA A 154 10.25 -9.86 2.97
N VAL A 155 11.13 -9.71 1.96
CA VAL A 155 11.34 -8.42 1.28
C VAL A 155 10.07 -7.98 0.55
N ILE A 156 9.42 -8.87 -0.21
CA ILE A 156 8.14 -8.56 -0.90
C ILE A 156 7.10 -8.07 0.11
N MET A 157 6.94 -8.76 1.26
CA MET A 157 5.96 -8.38 2.27
C MET A 157 6.31 -7.07 2.96
N SER A 158 7.59 -6.74 3.13
CA SER A 158 7.99 -5.43 3.64
C SER A 158 7.55 -4.29 2.70
N MET A 159 7.73 -4.47 1.39
CA MET A 159 7.30 -3.50 0.37
C MET A 159 5.78 -3.40 0.26
N TYR A 160 5.07 -4.53 0.38
CA TYR A 160 3.62 -4.54 0.45
C TYR A 160 3.09 -3.71 1.64
N GLY A 161 3.67 -3.90 2.83
CA GLY A 161 3.35 -3.10 4.01
C GLY A 161 3.69 -1.63 3.84
N GLY A 162 4.86 -1.34 3.26
CA GLY A 162 5.31 0.01 2.93
C GLY A 162 4.39 0.73 1.96
N GLY A 163 3.94 0.05 0.91
CA GLY A 163 3.00 0.61 -0.06
C GLY A 163 1.70 1.08 0.59
N PHE A 164 1.15 0.29 1.50
CA PHE A 164 -0.05 0.67 2.23
C PHE A 164 0.16 1.89 3.16
N ALA A 165 1.32 1.95 3.82
CA ALA A 165 1.61 3.04 4.76
C ALA A 165 1.95 4.37 4.06
N THR A 166 2.50 4.34 2.84
CA THR A 166 2.93 5.53 2.11
C THR A 166 1.86 6.15 1.23
N ILE A 167 0.78 5.43 0.89
CA ILE A 167 -0.25 5.94 -0.03
C ILE A 167 -0.98 7.19 0.47
N PRO A 168 -1.33 7.35 1.77
CA PRO A 168 -1.96 8.58 2.24
C PRO A 168 -1.07 9.80 2.07
N ALA A 169 0.24 9.64 2.32
CA ALA A 169 1.20 10.71 2.11
C ALA A 169 1.38 11.03 0.61
N TYR A 170 1.35 10.03 -0.26
CA TYR A 170 1.41 10.24 -1.71
C TYR A 170 0.18 11.02 -2.21
N LEU A 171 -1.02 10.71 -1.68
CA LEU A 171 -2.22 11.49 -1.98
C LEU A 171 -2.12 12.94 -1.47
N ALA A 172 -1.56 13.14 -0.27
CA ALA A 172 -1.33 14.46 0.28
C ALA A 172 -0.38 15.29 -0.58
N ASP A 173 0.68 14.68 -1.09
CA ASP A 173 1.63 15.35 -2.01
C ASP A 173 0.95 15.77 -3.33
N ILE A 174 0.07 14.93 -3.89
CA ILE A 174 -0.57 15.17 -5.19
C ILE A 174 -1.79 16.11 -5.09
N PHE A 175 -2.64 15.94 -4.07
CA PHE A 175 -3.94 16.61 -3.96
C PHE A 175 -4.01 17.65 -2.82
N GLY A 176 -2.95 17.79 -2.04
CA GLY A 176 -2.95 18.61 -0.83
C GLY A 176 -3.59 17.89 0.37
N THR A 177 -3.36 18.43 1.56
CA THR A 177 -3.67 17.74 2.83
C THR A 177 -5.14 17.84 3.24
N ARG A 178 -5.86 18.91 2.85
CA ARG A 178 -7.20 19.24 3.38
C ARG A 178 -8.25 18.15 3.18
N TYR A 179 -8.32 17.57 2.00
CA TYR A 179 -9.32 16.56 1.65
C TYR A 179 -8.74 15.15 1.50
N VAL A 180 -7.49 14.94 1.91
CA VAL A 180 -6.78 13.67 1.72
C VAL A 180 -7.53 12.48 2.32
N GLY A 181 -8.17 12.64 3.47
CA GLY A 181 -8.94 11.56 4.10
C GLY A 181 -10.12 11.09 3.25
N GLY A 182 -10.88 12.03 2.67
CA GLY A 182 -12.01 11.70 1.78
C GLY A 182 -11.56 11.13 0.44
N ILE A 183 -10.45 11.65 -0.13
CA ILE A 183 -9.85 11.11 -1.37
C ILE A 183 -9.31 9.70 -1.12
N HIS A 184 -8.61 9.49 0.00
CA HIS A 184 -8.10 8.18 0.40
C HIS A 184 -9.22 7.16 0.61
N GLY A 185 -10.31 7.55 1.30
CA GLY A 185 -11.47 6.67 1.48
C GLY A 185 -12.04 6.16 0.15
N ARG A 186 -12.12 7.03 -0.88
CA ARG A 186 -12.52 6.62 -2.24
C ARG A 186 -11.46 5.77 -2.94
N LEU A 187 -10.18 6.05 -2.73
CA LEU A 187 -9.08 5.26 -3.28
C LEU A 187 -9.04 3.84 -2.72
N LEU A 188 -9.49 3.63 -1.48
CA LEU A 188 -9.52 2.30 -0.85
C LEU A 188 -10.43 1.29 -1.56
N THR A 189 -11.28 1.72 -2.50
CA THR A 189 -11.98 0.81 -3.41
C THR A 189 -11.01 -0.02 -4.25
N ALA A 190 -9.81 0.50 -4.54
CA ALA A 190 -8.73 -0.27 -5.19
C ALA A 190 -8.27 -1.43 -4.32
N TRP A 191 -8.17 -1.21 -3.01
CA TRP A 191 -7.82 -2.26 -2.06
C TRP A 191 -8.91 -3.33 -1.95
N ALA A 192 -10.17 -2.92 -1.89
CA ALA A 192 -11.30 -3.87 -1.90
C ALA A 192 -11.32 -4.71 -3.18
N THR A 193 -11.11 -4.09 -4.34
CA THR A 193 -11.01 -4.78 -5.63
C THR A 193 -9.84 -5.78 -5.64
N ALA A 194 -8.67 -5.36 -5.20
CA ALA A 194 -7.48 -6.21 -5.12
C ALA A 194 -7.65 -7.37 -4.13
N GLY A 195 -8.38 -7.13 -3.02
CA GLY A 195 -8.71 -8.15 -2.02
C GLY A 195 -9.56 -9.29 -2.56
N VAL A 196 -10.33 -9.03 -3.61
CA VAL A 196 -11.08 -10.06 -4.37
C VAL A 196 -10.24 -10.62 -5.49
N LEU A 197 -9.66 -9.76 -6.33
CA LEU A 197 -8.91 -10.17 -7.53
C LEU A 197 -7.69 -11.03 -7.18
N GLY A 198 -6.92 -10.66 -6.15
CA GLY A 198 -5.70 -11.37 -5.78
C GLY A 198 -5.93 -12.84 -5.46
N PRO A 199 -6.71 -13.16 -4.41
CA PRO A 199 -7.02 -14.54 -4.06
C PRO A 199 -7.75 -15.33 -5.15
N VAL A 200 -8.70 -14.71 -5.87
CA VAL A 200 -9.42 -15.34 -6.97
C VAL A 200 -8.44 -15.73 -8.08
N LEU A 201 -7.56 -14.82 -8.48
CA LEU A 201 -6.59 -15.05 -9.54
C LEU A 201 -5.59 -16.15 -9.16
N VAL A 202 -5.06 -16.12 -7.95
CA VAL A 202 -4.12 -17.13 -7.45
C VAL A 202 -4.77 -18.51 -7.39
N ASN A 203 -5.98 -18.61 -6.82
CA ASN A 203 -6.66 -19.89 -6.69
C ASN A 203 -7.07 -20.46 -8.06
N TYR A 204 -7.64 -19.61 -8.93
CA TYR A 204 -8.08 -20.02 -10.25
C TYR A 204 -6.91 -20.54 -11.12
N LEU A 205 -5.82 -19.79 -11.17
CA LEU A 205 -4.65 -20.17 -11.96
C LEU A 205 -4.01 -21.45 -11.42
N ARG A 206 -3.83 -21.52 -10.10
CA ARG A 206 -3.29 -22.74 -9.47
C ARG A 206 -4.15 -23.96 -9.78
N GLU A 207 -5.48 -23.87 -9.64
CA GLU A 207 -6.39 -24.96 -9.90
C GLU A 207 -6.39 -25.35 -11.38
N TYR A 208 -6.35 -24.37 -12.28
CA TYR A 208 -6.23 -24.59 -13.71
C TYR A 208 -4.97 -25.38 -14.07
N GLU A 209 -3.80 -24.97 -13.56
CA GLU A 209 -2.53 -25.69 -13.78
C GLU A 209 -2.60 -27.14 -13.27
N ILE A 210 -3.17 -27.37 -12.09
CA ILE A 210 -3.33 -28.71 -11.53
C ILE A 210 -4.24 -29.58 -12.41
N GLN A 211 -5.33 -29.02 -12.96
CA GLN A 211 -6.24 -29.73 -13.88
C GLN A 211 -5.54 -30.06 -15.20
N GLN A 212 -4.56 -29.31 -15.65
CA GLN A 212 -3.71 -29.60 -16.79
C GLN A 212 -2.64 -30.67 -16.50
N GLY A 213 -2.60 -31.21 -15.28
CA GLY A 213 -1.64 -32.25 -14.88
C GLY A 213 -0.31 -31.71 -14.35
N VAL A 214 -0.19 -30.40 -14.14
CA VAL A 214 1.01 -29.79 -13.54
C VAL A 214 1.11 -30.19 -12.07
N ALA A 215 2.30 -30.53 -11.61
CA ALA A 215 2.54 -30.85 -10.20
C ALA A 215 2.19 -29.66 -9.31
N LYS A 216 1.62 -29.91 -8.13
CA LYS A 216 1.18 -28.86 -7.20
C LYS A 216 2.28 -27.84 -6.84
N ALA A 217 3.53 -28.31 -6.76
CA ALA A 217 4.68 -27.47 -6.50
C ALA A 217 4.92 -26.45 -7.61
N ASP A 218 4.73 -26.85 -8.87
CA ASP A 218 5.01 -26.06 -10.06
C ASP A 218 3.81 -25.20 -10.48
N ALA A 219 2.61 -25.51 -10.01
CA ALA A 219 1.37 -24.80 -10.31
C ALA A 219 1.38 -23.31 -9.86
N TYR A 220 2.28 -22.94 -8.95
CA TYR A 220 2.46 -21.55 -8.55
C TYR A 220 3.38 -20.74 -9.48
N THR A 221 4.12 -21.40 -10.36
CA THR A 221 5.08 -20.73 -11.25
C THR A 221 4.39 -19.68 -12.14
N MET A 222 3.30 -20.07 -12.80
CA MET A 222 2.50 -19.16 -13.62
C MET A 222 1.91 -18.02 -12.80
N VAL A 223 1.40 -18.33 -11.61
CA VAL A 223 0.87 -17.33 -10.67
C VAL A 223 1.92 -16.27 -10.35
N LEU A 224 3.13 -16.70 -9.97
CA LEU A 224 4.22 -15.80 -9.57
C LEU A 224 4.68 -14.90 -10.74
N TYR A 225 4.75 -15.42 -11.96
CA TYR A 225 5.05 -14.60 -13.15
C TYR A 225 3.93 -13.62 -13.49
N ILE A 226 2.66 -13.98 -13.29
CA ILE A 226 1.54 -13.05 -13.48
C ILE A 226 1.60 -11.94 -12.43
N MET A 227 1.93 -12.26 -11.16
CA MET A 227 2.12 -11.23 -10.13
C MET A 227 3.29 -10.29 -10.49
N ALA A 228 4.39 -10.81 -11.03
CA ALA A 228 5.47 -9.98 -11.57
C ALA A 228 4.96 -9.05 -12.69
N GLY A 229 4.16 -9.55 -13.62
CA GLY A 229 3.53 -8.77 -14.68
C GLY A 229 2.61 -7.67 -14.18
N ILE A 230 1.80 -7.96 -13.14
CA ILE A 230 0.94 -6.96 -12.47
C ILE A 230 1.80 -5.84 -11.84
N LEU A 231 2.94 -6.17 -11.25
CA LEU A 231 3.85 -5.16 -10.71
C LEU A 231 4.51 -4.34 -11.82
N VAL A 232 4.85 -4.94 -12.96
CA VAL A 232 5.32 -4.18 -14.13
C VAL A 232 4.25 -3.19 -14.62
N LEU A 233 2.98 -3.61 -14.67
CA LEU A 233 1.87 -2.70 -14.97
C LEU A 233 1.78 -1.57 -13.95
N GLY A 234 1.88 -1.88 -12.65
CA GLY A 234 1.93 -0.88 -11.58
C GLY A 234 3.09 0.11 -11.73
N PHE A 235 4.27 -0.37 -12.14
CA PHE A 235 5.42 0.47 -12.46
C PHE A 235 5.11 1.47 -13.57
N VAL A 236 4.51 1.01 -14.66
CA VAL A 236 4.11 1.88 -15.78
C VAL A 236 3.09 2.91 -15.30
N MET A 237 2.04 2.49 -14.59
CA MET A 237 1.02 3.41 -14.08
C MET A 237 1.61 4.47 -13.14
N ASN A 238 2.51 4.08 -12.24
CA ASN A 238 3.19 5.01 -11.33
C ASN A 238 4.12 5.97 -12.08
N SER A 239 4.78 5.53 -13.15
CA SER A 239 5.64 6.39 -13.98
C SER A 239 4.88 7.53 -14.63
N LEU A 240 3.61 7.29 -15.00
CA LEU A 240 2.73 8.26 -15.64
C LEU A 240 2.13 9.28 -14.66
N VAL A 241 2.24 9.07 -13.35
CA VAL A 241 1.75 10.04 -12.36
C VAL A 241 2.53 11.34 -12.47
N LYS A 242 1.80 12.45 -12.67
CA LYS A 242 2.31 13.82 -12.76
C LYS A 242 1.55 14.72 -11.78
N PRO A 243 2.07 15.91 -11.44
CA PRO A 243 1.32 16.89 -10.64
C PRO A 243 -0.06 17.16 -11.24
N VAL A 244 -1.02 17.49 -10.38
CA VAL A 244 -2.37 17.88 -10.81
C VAL A 244 -2.30 19.24 -11.47
N HIS A 245 -3.07 19.42 -12.55
CA HIS A 245 -3.14 20.70 -13.25
C HIS A 245 -3.87 21.74 -12.40
N GLU A 246 -3.41 23.00 -12.40
CA GLU A 246 -3.92 24.10 -11.57
C GLU A 246 -5.43 24.35 -11.70
N ARG A 247 -6.02 24.04 -12.85
CA ARG A 247 -7.49 24.15 -13.09
C ARG A 247 -8.34 23.34 -12.10
N HIS A 248 -7.77 22.31 -11.46
CA HIS A 248 -8.45 21.45 -10.49
C HIS A 248 -8.21 21.91 -9.04
N HIS A 249 -7.31 22.88 -8.84
CA HIS A 249 -7.04 23.44 -7.53
C HIS A 249 -8.20 24.31 -7.07
N LEU A 250 -8.46 24.35 -5.77
CA LEU A 250 -9.42 25.27 -5.18
C LEU A 250 -8.91 26.70 -5.35
N LYS A 251 -9.80 27.56 -5.83
CA LYS A 251 -9.52 29.01 -5.87
C LYS A 251 -9.51 29.54 -4.44
N GLN A 252 -8.61 30.52 -4.14
CA GLN A 252 -8.47 31.10 -2.82
C GLN A 252 -9.79 31.62 -2.25
N ALA A 253 -10.62 32.28 -3.06
CA ALA A 253 -11.91 32.78 -2.62
C ALA A 253 -12.87 31.67 -2.15
N ALA A 254 -12.89 30.52 -2.83
CA ALA A 254 -13.69 29.35 -2.40
C ALA A 254 -13.09 28.68 -1.15
N PHE A 255 -11.80 28.83 -0.95
CA PHE A 255 -11.11 28.35 0.25
C PHE A 255 -11.53 29.18 1.46
N ASP A 256 -11.50 30.49 1.35
CA ASP A 256 -11.87 31.43 2.42
C ASP A 256 -13.35 31.32 2.81
N GLU A 257 -14.23 31.08 1.84
CA GLU A 257 -15.66 30.81 2.08
C GLU A 257 -15.89 29.51 2.85
N LEU A 258 -15.18 28.44 2.50
CA LEU A 258 -15.28 27.15 3.20
C LEU A 258 -14.68 27.20 4.61
N ASP A 259 -13.63 27.96 4.84
CA ASP A 259 -13.08 28.20 6.17
C ASP A 259 -14.00 29.06 7.05
N GLY A 260 -14.79 29.94 6.45
CA GLY A 260 -15.85 30.67 7.15
C GLY A 260 -17.03 29.78 7.60
N ILE A 261 -17.37 28.75 6.78
CA ILE A 261 -18.46 27.82 7.08
C ILE A 261 -18.00 26.68 8.02
N PHE A 262 -16.77 26.20 7.85
CA PHE A 262 -16.17 25.12 8.63
C PHE A 262 -14.80 25.54 9.15
N PRO A 263 -14.73 26.49 10.10
CA PRO A 263 -13.45 26.92 10.65
C PRO A 263 -12.75 25.71 11.29
N ALA A 264 -11.52 25.46 10.84
CA ALA A 264 -10.65 24.48 11.44
C ALA A 264 -10.44 24.90 12.91
N GLY A 265 -11.06 24.23 13.85
CA GLY A 265 -10.94 24.55 15.28
C GLY A 265 -12.24 24.60 16.09
N LYS A 266 -13.42 24.74 15.46
CA LYS A 266 -14.69 24.80 16.22
C LYS A 266 -15.24 23.46 16.73
N TYR A 267 -14.65 22.33 16.36
CA TYR A 267 -15.10 21.02 16.82
C TYR A 267 -14.31 20.45 18.02
N GLY A 268 -13.56 21.27 18.72
CA GLY A 268 -12.73 20.84 19.86
C GLY A 268 -12.81 21.68 21.12
N ALA A 269 -13.59 22.75 21.15
CA ALA A 269 -13.77 23.58 22.34
C ALA A 269 -15.20 23.43 22.92
N THR A 270 -15.50 22.32 23.57
CA THR A 270 -16.39 22.37 24.73
C THR A 270 -15.49 22.59 25.91
N ASN A 271 -15.38 23.87 26.32
CA ASN A 271 -15.05 24.21 27.68
C ASN A 271 -16.09 23.51 28.58
N ASP A 272 -15.61 22.62 29.45
CA ASP A 272 -15.89 22.61 30.89
C ASP A 272 -15.10 21.50 31.54
#